data_17c6b41541313d51ab08df044179b483
#
_entry.id   17c6b41541313d51ab08df044179b483
#
_cell.length_a   1.000
_cell.length_b   1.000
_cell.length_c   1.000
_cell.angle_alpha   90.00
_cell.angle_beta   90.00
_cell.angle_gamma   90.00
#
_symmetry.space_group_name_H-M   'P 1'
#
loop_
_entity.id
_entity.type
_entity.pdbx_description
1 polymer ?
#
loop_
_entity_poly.entity_id
_entity_poly.type
_entity_poly.pdbx_seq_one_letter_code
_entity_poly.pdbx_strand_id
1 'polypeptide(L)'
;MKIGVIGYGHRISSVIKEVMKADVDCQIAAIVDIRKDAVKAQLDEQGWHHIHYYDTPEQMFAAEQLNGVMIGTRCNLHTTMGLKVLQHNLPLYIEKPVATNYEDLLRLKQGYEASTSPVVVSFPLRVTSLVELVKEIVQSGKIGTVEHVQAINNVPYGRVYFQSWYRNEEETGGLFLQKATHDFDYIQAVLGQTPVSVCAMTSKQIFKGNKSAGLKCVDCEDNRICLESTVGTVEGLDPTWQYCCYAEDTGNEDSGSALFRYESGMHMSYSQNFFIRKGAAARGARFMGYKGTVDFDFYTGQVKVHMHHTARVETYDLAAGSNHFGGDAKLARNFTEVMKKKASSISTLDDGLMSALMCMKAQESAQTGTFQSLKWE
;
A
#
# COMPACT_ATOMS: atom_id res chain seq x y z
N MET A 1 -1.67 24.68 -10.57
CA MET A 1 -2.03 23.48 -11.39
C MET A 1 -3.36 22.93 -10.92
N LYS A 2 -4.22 22.49 -11.85
CA LYS A 2 -5.56 21.95 -11.56
C LYS A 2 -5.53 20.43 -11.46
N ILE A 3 -6.01 19.89 -10.34
CA ILE A 3 -6.05 18.45 -10.06
C ILE A 3 -7.49 17.99 -10.03
N GLY A 4 -7.80 16.91 -10.76
CA GLY A 4 -9.03 16.15 -10.63
C GLY A 4 -8.88 15.04 -9.59
N VAL A 5 -9.90 14.77 -8.80
CA VAL A 5 -9.88 13.71 -7.79
C VAL A 5 -11.03 12.74 -8.04
N ILE A 6 -10.74 11.45 -8.10
CA ILE A 6 -11.73 10.38 -8.24
C ILE A 6 -11.72 9.56 -6.95
N GLY A 7 -12.79 9.70 -6.14
CA GLY A 7 -12.88 9.14 -4.79
C GLY A 7 -12.14 9.99 -3.76
N TYR A 8 -12.88 10.74 -2.94
CA TYR A 8 -12.33 11.60 -1.89
C TYR A 8 -12.48 10.93 -0.51
N GLY A 9 -11.70 9.85 -0.30
CA GLY A 9 -11.64 9.15 0.98
C GLY A 9 -10.57 9.73 1.92
N HIS A 10 -10.53 9.23 3.17
CA HIS A 10 -9.59 9.68 4.19
C HIS A 10 -8.12 9.59 3.74
N ARG A 11 -7.73 8.50 3.06
CA ARG A 11 -6.33 8.31 2.62
C ARG A 11 -5.93 9.35 1.58
N ILE A 12 -6.70 9.48 0.51
CA ILE A 12 -6.36 10.40 -0.59
C ILE A 12 -6.42 11.87 -0.14
N SER A 13 -7.35 12.23 0.76
CA SER A 13 -7.42 13.59 1.31
C SER A 13 -6.16 13.98 2.07
N SER A 14 -5.54 13.02 2.78
CA SER A 14 -4.26 13.24 3.46
C SER A 14 -3.12 13.46 2.46
N VAL A 15 -3.06 12.68 1.37
CA VAL A 15 -2.05 12.85 0.31
C VAL A 15 -2.22 14.18 -0.42
N ILE A 16 -3.45 14.58 -0.72
CA ILE A 16 -3.75 15.87 -1.35
C ILE A 16 -3.19 17.03 -0.52
N LYS A 17 -3.33 16.98 0.81
CA LYS A 17 -2.74 17.99 1.70
C LYS A 17 -1.21 18.07 1.55
N GLU A 18 -0.54 16.94 1.39
CA GLU A 18 0.91 16.93 1.13
C GLU A 18 1.26 17.45 -0.28
N VAL A 19 0.44 17.19 -1.30
CA VAL A 19 0.60 17.77 -2.65
C VAL A 19 0.47 19.30 -2.60
N MET A 20 -0.53 19.84 -1.90
CA MET A 20 -0.72 21.27 -1.76
C MET A 20 0.38 21.95 -0.92
N LYS A 21 0.97 21.24 0.05
CA LYS A 21 2.17 21.72 0.77
C LYS A 21 3.42 21.71 -0.12
N ALA A 22 3.55 20.71 -0.99
CA ALA A 22 4.69 20.60 -1.90
C ALA A 22 4.67 21.67 -2.99
N ASP A 23 3.48 22.12 -3.39
CA ASP A 23 3.29 23.13 -4.40
C ASP A 23 2.02 23.96 -4.12
N VAL A 24 2.22 25.19 -3.69
CA VAL A 24 1.12 26.13 -3.33
C VAL A 24 0.23 26.53 -4.52
N ASP A 25 0.73 26.36 -5.76
CA ASP A 25 -0.04 26.62 -6.98
C ASP A 25 -0.93 25.43 -7.39
N CYS A 26 -0.82 24.28 -6.69
CA CYS A 26 -1.71 23.15 -6.88
C CYS A 26 -3.04 23.35 -6.15
N GLN A 27 -4.13 23.10 -6.85
CA GLN A 27 -5.48 23.14 -6.27
C GLN A 27 -6.35 22.02 -6.82
N ILE A 28 -7.26 21.53 -5.99
CA ILE A 28 -8.33 20.65 -6.46
C ILE A 28 -9.29 21.51 -7.31
N ALA A 29 -9.45 21.16 -8.57
CA ALA A 29 -10.41 21.80 -9.46
C ALA A 29 -11.75 21.05 -9.48
N ALA A 30 -11.69 19.70 -9.40
CA ALA A 30 -12.86 18.86 -9.56
C ALA A 30 -12.78 17.58 -8.71
N ILE A 31 -13.94 17.13 -8.26
CA ILE A 31 -14.10 15.87 -7.52
C ILE A 31 -15.22 15.04 -8.14
N VAL A 32 -14.95 13.72 -8.29
CA VAL A 32 -15.94 12.68 -8.55
C VAL A 32 -15.99 11.77 -7.33
N ASP A 33 -17.12 11.71 -6.64
CA ASP A 33 -17.33 10.82 -5.48
C ASP A 33 -18.80 10.44 -5.39
N ILE A 34 -19.07 9.19 -5.02
CA ILE A 34 -20.46 8.70 -4.81
C ILE A 34 -21.16 9.42 -3.65
N ARG A 35 -20.39 10.00 -2.72
CA ARG A 35 -20.86 10.81 -1.58
C ARG A 35 -20.65 12.29 -1.83
N LYS A 36 -20.75 12.76 -3.09
CA LYS A 36 -20.39 14.11 -3.50
C LYS A 36 -20.98 15.21 -2.61
N ASP A 37 -22.24 15.07 -2.17
CA ASP A 37 -22.89 16.08 -1.34
C ASP A 37 -22.26 16.17 0.05
N ALA A 38 -21.92 15.04 0.68
CA ALA A 38 -21.23 15.01 1.95
C ALA A 38 -19.79 15.53 1.84
N VAL A 39 -19.08 15.18 0.77
CA VAL A 39 -17.73 15.67 0.49
C VAL A 39 -17.77 17.19 0.23
N LYS A 40 -18.76 17.67 -0.51
CA LYS A 40 -18.96 19.10 -0.76
C LYS A 40 -19.20 19.86 0.54
N ALA A 41 -20.14 19.41 1.38
CA ALA A 41 -20.41 20.05 2.66
C ALA A 41 -19.14 20.12 3.54
N GLN A 42 -18.39 19.02 3.64
CA GLN A 42 -17.13 18.98 4.37
C GLN A 42 -16.08 19.98 3.85
N LEU A 43 -15.95 20.12 2.54
CA LEU A 43 -14.95 21.01 1.93
C LEU A 43 -15.39 22.47 1.95
N ASP A 44 -16.69 22.74 1.81
CA ASP A 44 -17.26 24.09 1.97
C ASP A 44 -17.04 24.62 3.39
N GLU A 45 -17.17 23.80 4.44
CA GLU A 45 -16.81 24.15 5.83
C GLU A 45 -15.32 24.51 5.99
N GLN A 46 -14.45 23.95 5.13
CA GLN A 46 -13.01 24.25 5.09
C GLN A 46 -12.68 25.46 4.19
N GLY A 47 -13.69 26.10 3.59
CA GLY A 47 -13.51 27.27 2.72
C GLY A 47 -13.14 26.94 1.26
N TRP A 48 -13.34 25.69 0.82
CA TRP A 48 -12.97 25.24 -0.53
C TRP A 48 -14.16 25.30 -1.49
N HIS A 49 -14.80 26.46 -1.63
CA HIS A 49 -16.01 26.69 -2.41
C HIS A 49 -15.81 26.65 -3.94
N HIS A 50 -14.56 26.65 -4.41
CA HIS A 50 -14.21 26.73 -5.83
C HIS A 50 -14.21 25.38 -6.56
N ILE A 51 -14.45 24.26 -5.84
CA ILE A 51 -14.36 22.91 -6.37
C ILE A 51 -15.65 22.56 -7.12
N HIS A 52 -15.50 22.00 -8.33
CA HIS A 52 -16.62 21.46 -9.10
C HIS A 52 -16.82 19.97 -8.76
N TYR A 53 -18.08 19.53 -8.72
CA TYR A 53 -18.44 18.17 -8.36
C TYR A 53 -19.20 17.50 -9.52
N TYR A 54 -18.76 16.29 -9.90
CA TYR A 54 -19.30 15.52 -11.01
C TYR A 54 -19.76 14.13 -10.56
N ASP A 55 -20.72 13.56 -11.29
CA ASP A 55 -21.20 12.20 -11.01
C ASP A 55 -20.29 11.14 -11.62
N THR A 56 -19.61 11.47 -12.73
CA THR A 56 -18.72 10.54 -13.44
C THR A 56 -17.41 11.18 -13.85
N PRO A 57 -16.33 10.39 -13.99
CA PRO A 57 -15.06 10.89 -14.51
C PRO A 57 -15.18 11.50 -15.91
N GLU A 58 -16.04 10.94 -16.77
CA GLU A 58 -16.26 11.44 -18.13
C GLU A 58 -16.80 12.88 -18.15
N GLN A 59 -17.75 13.18 -17.24
CA GLN A 59 -18.26 14.55 -17.09
C GLN A 59 -17.14 15.49 -16.63
N MET A 60 -16.31 15.05 -15.69
CA MET A 60 -15.16 15.83 -15.22
C MET A 60 -14.17 16.11 -16.36
N PHE A 61 -13.79 15.09 -17.14
CA PHE A 61 -12.85 15.25 -18.25
C PHE A 61 -13.40 16.11 -19.39
N ALA A 62 -14.72 16.09 -19.62
CA ALA A 62 -15.36 16.92 -20.63
C ALA A 62 -15.43 18.40 -20.22
N ALA A 63 -15.51 18.69 -18.92
CA ALA A 63 -15.71 20.05 -18.40
C ALA A 63 -14.41 20.75 -17.95
N GLU A 64 -13.38 19.99 -17.54
CA GLU A 64 -12.20 20.54 -16.87
C GLU A 64 -10.90 20.33 -17.68
N GLN A 65 -10.07 21.36 -17.67
CA GLN A 65 -8.68 21.24 -18.14
C GLN A 65 -7.77 20.91 -16.96
N LEU A 66 -7.42 19.64 -16.82
CA LEU A 66 -6.65 19.13 -15.69
C LEU A 66 -5.16 18.98 -16.03
N ASN A 67 -4.30 19.22 -15.04
CA ASN A 67 -2.86 18.95 -15.11
C ASN A 67 -2.48 17.57 -14.58
N GLY A 68 -3.36 16.93 -13.81
CA GLY A 68 -3.20 15.59 -13.29
C GLY A 68 -4.45 15.12 -12.55
N VAL A 69 -4.51 13.83 -12.28
CA VAL A 69 -5.63 13.18 -11.58
C VAL A 69 -5.12 12.34 -10.43
N MET A 70 -5.86 12.33 -9.32
CA MET A 70 -5.58 11.49 -8.15
C MET A 70 -6.75 10.53 -7.93
N ILE A 71 -6.46 9.23 -7.76
CA ILE A 71 -7.45 8.17 -7.51
C ILE A 71 -7.32 7.65 -6.08
N GLY A 72 -8.41 7.74 -5.32
CA GLY A 72 -8.52 7.24 -3.94
C GLY A 72 -9.86 6.57 -3.65
N THR A 73 -10.38 5.81 -4.61
CA THR A 73 -11.61 5.00 -4.50
C THR A 73 -11.41 3.75 -3.63
N ARG A 74 -12.40 2.85 -3.58
CA ARG A 74 -12.22 1.48 -3.11
C ARG A 74 -11.26 0.72 -4.04
N CYS A 75 -10.54 -0.26 -3.49
CA CYS A 75 -9.44 -0.93 -4.18
C CYS A 75 -9.86 -1.60 -5.50
N ASN A 76 -11.04 -2.24 -5.52
CA ASN A 76 -11.59 -2.90 -6.70
C ASN A 76 -11.97 -1.93 -7.85
N LEU A 77 -11.98 -0.63 -7.60
CA LEU A 77 -12.26 0.39 -8.61
C LEU A 77 -10.99 1.04 -9.18
N HIS A 78 -9.82 0.79 -8.61
CA HIS A 78 -8.57 1.45 -9.01
C HIS A 78 -8.25 1.19 -10.48
N THR A 79 -8.34 -0.05 -10.95
CA THR A 79 -8.12 -0.40 -12.37
C THR A 79 -9.08 0.35 -13.30
N THR A 80 -10.39 0.27 -13.02
CA THR A 80 -11.40 0.89 -13.88
C THR A 80 -11.23 2.41 -13.96
N MET A 81 -10.97 3.07 -12.84
CA MET A 81 -10.75 4.52 -12.82
C MET A 81 -9.38 4.89 -13.41
N GLY A 82 -8.35 4.07 -13.18
CA GLY A 82 -7.04 4.25 -13.77
C GLY A 82 -7.09 4.21 -15.30
N LEU A 83 -7.77 3.21 -15.88
CA LEU A 83 -7.94 3.09 -17.33
C LEU A 83 -8.61 4.32 -17.95
N LYS A 84 -9.61 4.92 -17.29
CA LYS A 84 -10.25 6.16 -17.75
C LYS A 84 -9.28 7.33 -17.80
N VAL A 85 -8.38 7.46 -16.80
CA VAL A 85 -7.36 8.53 -16.79
C VAL A 85 -6.30 8.30 -17.86
N LEU A 86 -5.84 7.06 -18.03
CA LEU A 86 -4.82 6.68 -19.01
C LEU A 86 -5.23 7.03 -20.45
N GLN A 87 -6.52 6.91 -20.78
CA GLN A 87 -7.07 7.31 -22.10
C GLN A 87 -6.89 8.80 -22.43
N HIS A 88 -6.75 9.65 -21.38
CA HIS A 88 -6.53 11.08 -21.54
C HIS A 88 -5.04 11.49 -21.49
N ASN A 89 -4.12 10.54 -21.32
CA ASN A 89 -2.68 10.78 -21.18
C ASN A 89 -2.33 11.82 -20.10
N LEU A 90 -3.13 11.89 -19.03
CA LEU A 90 -2.90 12.79 -17.91
C LEU A 90 -1.96 12.15 -16.86
N PRO A 91 -1.09 12.93 -16.20
CA PRO A 91 -0.38 12.48 -15.01
C PRO A 91 -1.35 11.91 -13.98
N LEU A 92 -1.06 10.70 -13.50
CA LEU A 92 -1.93 9.96 -12.58
C LEU A 92 -1.21 9.66 -11.26
N TYR A 93 -1.83 10.02 -10.14
CA TYR A 93 -1.51 9.46 -8.82
C TYR A 93 -2.57 8.42 -8.46
N ILE A 94 -2.17 7.19 -8.18
CA ILE A 94 -3.12 6.11 -7.88
C ILE A 94 -2.79 5.43 -6.55
N GLU A 95 -3.82 5.23 -5.71
CA GLU A 95 -3.67 4.45 -4.47
C GLU A 95 -3.44 2.97 -4.77
N LYS A 96 -2.70 2.35 -3.86
CA LYS A 96 -2.46 0.89 -3.88
C LYS A 96 -3.66 0.14 -3.23
N PRO A 97 -3.86 -1.15 -3.56
CA PRO A 97 -3.27 -1.88 -4.69
C PRO A 97 -3.83 -1.38 -6.01
N VAL A 98 -3.05 -1.48 -7.08
CA VAL A 98 -3.47 -0.96 -8.40
C VAL A 98 -4.57 -1.78 -9.05
N ALA A 99 -4.70 -3.05 -8.64
CA ALA A 99 -5.76 -3.99 -9.02
C ALA A 99 -6.01 -4.97 -7.87
N THR A 100 -7.21 -5.57 -7.81
CA THR A 100 -7.59 -6.56 -6.77
C THR A 100 -7.71 -7.99 -7.29
N ASN A 101 -7.64 -8.19 -8.61
CA ASN A 101 -7.66 -9.49 -9.27
C ASN A 101 -6.76 -9.48 -10.51
N TYR A 102 -6.43 -10.67 -11.01
CA TYR A 102 -5.47 -10.85 -12.09
C TYR A 102 -6.00 -10.33 -13.44
N GLU A 103 -7.29 -10.45 -13.72
CA GLU A 103 -7.89 -9.93 -14.98
C GLU A 103 -7.74 -8.40 -15.04
N ASP A 104 -8.10 -7.71 -13.95
CA ASP A 104 -7.95 -6.26 -13.86
C ASP A 104 -6.48 -5.83 -13.92
N LEU A 105 -5.57 -6.64 -13.33
CA LEU A 105 -4.14 -6.37 -13.40
C LEU A 105 -3.63 -6.39 -14.84
N LEU A 106 -4.03 -7.38 -15.63
CA LEU A 106 -3.69 -7.48 -17.06
C LEU A 106 -4.32 -6.33 -17.89
N ARG A 107 -5.58 -6.00 -17.63
CA ARG A 107 -6.25 -4.87 -18.29
C ARG A 107 -5.55 -3.55 -18.02
N LEU A 108 -5.15 -3.33 -16.75
CA LEU A 108 -4.43 -2.10 -16.37
C LEU A 108 -3.06 -2.03 -17.05
N LYS A 109 -2.33 -3.16 -17.09
CA LYS A 109 -1.05 -3.26 -17.81
C LYS A 109 -1.20 -2.91 -19.28
N GLN A 110 -2.14 -3.52 -19.98
CA GLN A 110 -2.41 -3.23 -21.40
C GLN A 110 -2.79 -1.76 -21.64
N GLY A 111 -3.66 -1.21 -20.80
CA GLY A 111 -4.06 0.20 -20.88
C GLY A 111 -2.89 1.16 -20.64
N TYR A 112 -1.97 0.80 -19.75
CA TYR A 112 -0.77 1.59 -19.48
C TYR A 112 0.22 1.55 -20.66
N GLU A 113 0.46 0.37 -21.24
CA GLU A 113 1.32 0.20 -22.41
C GLU A 113 0.81 0.96 -23.65
N ALA A 114 -0.51 1.17 -23.73
CA ALA A 114 -1.14 1.97 -24.80
C ALA A 114 -1.18 3.47 -24.49
N SER A 115 -0.72 3.92 -23.32
CA SER A 115 -0.78 5.30 -22.84
C SER A 115 0.59 5.91 -22.72
N THR A 116 0.65 7.25 -22.74
CA THR A 116 1.86 8.03 -22.40
C THR A 116 1.77 8.69 -21.02
N SER A 117 0.73 8.37 -20.23
CA SER A 117 0.55 8.93 -18.87
C SER A 117 1.70 8.57 -17.95
N PRO A 118 2.37 9.53 -17.33
CA PRO A 118 3.24 9.23 -16.21
C PRO A 118 2.38 8.91 -14.98
N VAL A 119 2.69 7.79 -14.32
CA VAL A 119 1.92 7.31 -13.16
C VAL A 119 2.80 7.26 -11.91
N VAL A 120 2.29 7.79 -10.80
CA VAL A 120 2.86 7.67 -9.45
C VAL A 120 1.94 6.78 -8.63
N VAL A 121 2.40 5.60 -8.24
CA VAL A 121 1.68 4.69 -7.35
C VAL A 121 1.98 5.05 -5.90
N SER A 122 0.99 4.98 -5.03
CA SER A 122 1.09 5.30 -3.60
C SER A 122 1.87 4.25 -2.81
N PHE A 123 3.20 4.19 -3.04
CA PHE A 123 4.15 3.38 -2.27
C PHE A 123 5.10 4.25 -1.44
N PRO A 124 4.61 4.92 -0.39
CA PRO A 124 5.41 5.86 0.38
C PRO A 124 6.60 5.22 1.10
N LEU A 125 6.54 3.93 1.44
CA LEU A 125 7.61 3.29 2.21
C LEU A 125 8.92 3.18 1.44
N ARG A 126 8.88 2.99 0.11
CA ARG A 126 10.08 2.86 -0.74
C ARG A 126 10.95 4.12 -0.77
N VAL A 127 10.37 5.28 -0.46
CA VAL A 127 11.03 6.59 -0.49
C VAL A 127 11.28 7.17 0.90
N THR A 128 11.09 6.39 1.96
CA THR A 128 11.50 6.80 3.31
C THR A 128 13.01 6.91 3.43
N SER A 129 13.49 7.81 4.27
CA SER A 129 14.93 7.95 4.50
C SER A 129 15.59 6.66 4.97
N LEU A 130 14.84 5.82 5.68
CA LEU A 130 15.26 4.52 6.16
C LEU A 130 15.51 3.54 5.00
N VAL A 131 14.57 3.40 4.07
CA VAL A 131 14.71 2.52 2.90
C VAL A 131 15.75 3.07 1.91
N GLU A 132 15.83 4.39 1.73
CA GLU A 132 16.86 5.01 0.89
C GLU A 132 18.27 4.72 1.42
N LEU A 133 18.50 4.82 2.73
CA LEU A 133 19.78 4.47 3.35
C LEU A 133 20.11 2.98 3.15
N VAL A 134 19.15 2.08 3.36
CA VAL A 134 19.34 0.64 3.13
C VAL A 134 19.69 0.38 1.66
N LYS A 135 18.97 1.03 0.74
CA LYS A 135 19.26 0.93 -0.71
C LYS A 135 20.66 1.41 -1.04
N GLU A 136 21.10 2.54 -0.50
CA GLU A 136 22.47 3.05 -0.68
C GLU A 136 23.51 2.03 -0.18
N ILE A 137 23.32 1.48 1.03
CA ILE A 137 24.25 0.49 1.61
C ILE A 137 24.33 -0.76 0.74
N VAL A 138 23.19 -1.29 0.28
CA VAL A 138 23.13 -2.48 -0.59
C VAL A 138 23.80 -2.19 -1.94
N GLN A 139 23.44 -1.07 -2.59
CA GLN A 139 23.93 -0.72 -3.91
C GLN A 139 25.42 -0.31 -3.91
N SER A 140 25.96 0.17 -2.79
CA SER A 140 27.40 0.44 -2.65
C SER A 140 28.26 -0.83 -2.67
N GLY A 141 27.67 -2.02 -2.55
CA GLY A 141 28.38 -3.29 -2.44
C GLY A 141 29.07 -3.50 -1.09
N LYS A 142 28.77 -2.67 -0.09
CA LYS A 142 29.34 -2.74 1.27
C LYS A 142 29.15 -4.10 1.91
N ILE A 143 27.98 -4.70 1.76
CA ILE A 143 27.65 -6.03 2.28
C ILE A 143 27.94 -7.17 1.31
N GLY A 144 28.46 -6.85 0.10
CA GLY A 144 28.58 -7.79 -1.01
C GLY A 144 27.27 -7.95 -1.76
N THR A 145 27.21 -8.92 -2.68
CA THR A 145 25.95 -9.31 -3.34
C THR A 145 24.97 -9.85 -2.31
N VAL A 146 23.72 -9.41 -2.40
CA VAL A 146 22.66 -9.95 -1.52
C VAL A 146 22.27 -11.35 -2.03
N GLU A 147 22.37 -12.35 -1.15
CA GLU A 147 22.08 -13.75 -1.46
C GLU A 147 20.84 -14.26 -0.72
N HIS A 148 20.44 -13.60 0.35
CA HIS A 148 19.23 -13.96 1.11
C HIS A 148 18.58 -12.71 1.70
N VAL A 149 17.24 -12.69 1.71
CA VAL A 149 16.43 -11.65 2.37
C VAL A 149 15.45 -12.29 3.33
N GLN A 150 15.32 -11.71 4.52
CA GLN A 150 14.26 -12.02 5.48
C GLN A 150 13.46 -10.76 5.75
N ALA A 151 12.14 -10.84 5.60
CA ALA A 151 11.26 -9.70 5.83
C ALA A 151 10.07 -10.09 6.71
N ILE A 152 9.60 -9.11 7.50
CA ILE A 152 8.55 -9.31 8.49
C ILE A 152 7.60 -8.12 8.54
N ASN A 153 6.32 -8.40 8.77
CA ASN A 153 5.30 -7.38 9.05
C ASN A 153 4.31 -7.87 10.12
N ASN A 154 4.61 -7.62 11.38
CA ASN A 154 3.74 -7.86 12.52
C ASN A 154 2.88 -6.62 12.76
N VAL A 155 1.61 -6.64 12.33
CA VAL A 155 0.73 -5.47 12.28
C VAL A 155 0.00 -5.26 13.61
N PRO A 156 0.36 -4.26 14.45
CA PRO A 156 -0.21 -4.09 15.79
C PRO A 156 -1.66 -3.58 15.79
N TYR A 157 -2.10 -3.00 14.68
CA TYR A 157 -3.47 -2.49 14.46
C TYR A 157 -4.29 -3.40 13.54
N GLY A 158 -3.92 -4.68 13.42
CA GLY A 158 -4.46 -5.63 12.45
C GLY A 158 -5.98 -5.82 12.53
N ARG A 159 -6.61 -5.59 13.69
CA ARG A 159 -8.06 -5.74 13.86
C ARG A 159 -8.90 -4.89 12.87
N VAL A 160 -8.38 -3.77 12.35
CA VAL A 160 -9.08 -2.95 11.36
C VAL A 160 -9.47 -3.72 10.10
N TYR A 161 -8.65 -4.71 9.72
CA TYR A 161 -8.88 -5.56 8.55
C TYR A 161 -10.01 -6.58 8.74
N PHE A 162 -10.52 -6.73 9.96
CA PHE A 162 -11.61 -7.66 10.32
C PHE A 162 -12.85 -6.91 10.81
N GLN A 163 -12.72 -5.67 11.26
CA GLN A 163 -13.79 -4.91 11.91
C GLN A 163 -14.33 -3.75 11.06
N SER A 164 -13.65 -3.38 9.98
CA SER A 164 -14.08 -2.32 9.06
C SER A 164 -14.44 -2.90 7.69
N TRP A 165 -14.66 -2.04 6.71
CA TRP A 165 -14.92 -2.42 5.33
C TRP A 165 -13.78 -3.27 4.71
N TYR A 166 -12.56 -3.17 5.22
CA TYR A 166 -11.43 -4.02 4.80
C TYR A 166 -11.67 -5.52 4.99
N ARG A 167 -12.67 -5.92 5.78
CA ARG A 167 -13.06 -7.32 5.99
C ARG A 167 -13.63 -7.99 4.73
N ASN A 168 -14.08 -7.20 3.77
CA ASN A 168 -14.59 -7.69 2.49
C ASN A 168 -13.42 -7.95 1.53
N GLU A 169 -13.04 -9.22 1.38
CA GLU A 169 -11.96 -9.66 0.50
C GLU A 169 -12.25 -9.35 -0.97
N GLU A 170 -13.51 -9.39 -1.41
CA GLU A 170 -13.90 -9.05 -2.79
C GLU A 170 -13.58 -7.60 -3.15
N GLU A 171 -13.67 -6.67 -2.16
CA GLU A 171 -13.28 -5.27 -2.38
C GLU A 171 -11.78 -5.05 -2.29
N THR A 172 -11.08 -5.86 -1.49
CA THR A 172 -9.69 -5.59 -1.07
C THR A 172 -8.66 -6.50 -1.71
N GLY A 173 -9.05 -7.70 -2.14
CA GLY A 173 -8.16 -8.71 -2.71
C GLY A 173 -7.31 -9.47 -1.67
N GLY A 174 -7.68 -9.43 -0.37
CA GLY A 174 -6.98 -10.13 0.71
C GLY A 174 -5.79 -9.38 1.30
N LEU A 175 -5.21 -9.92 2.38
CA LEU A 175 -4.23 -9.18 3.17
C LEU A 175 -2.79 -9.21 2.61
N PHE A 176 -2.43 -10.20 1.79
CA PHE A 176 -1.21 -10.10 1.00
C PHE A 176 -1.25 -8.83 0.15
N LEU A 177 -2.33 -8.61 -0.58
CA LEU A 177 -2.47 -7.46 -1.46
C LEU A 177 -2.60 -6.14 -0.67
N GLN A 178 -3.29 -6.16 0.49
CA GLN A 178 -3.46 -4.94 1.28
C GLN A 178 -2.20 -4.49 2.03
N LYS A 179 -1.36 -5.44 2.49
CA LYS A 179 -0.21 -5.14 3.34
C LYS A 179 1.13 -5.49 2.72
N ALA A 180 1.29 -6.73 2.23
CA ALA A 180 2.57 -7.16 1.67
C ALA A 180 2.95 -6.42 0.37
N THR A 181 1.97 -5.85 -0.34
CA THR A 181 2.24 -5.02 -1.52
C THR A 181 3.25 -3.89 -1.24
N HIS A 182 3.17 -3.22 -0.10
CA HIS A 182 4.16 -2.22 0.30
C HIS A 182 5.53 -2.83 0.59
N ASP A 183 5.53 -4.03 1.21
CA ASP A 183 6.75 -4.67 1.67
C ASP A 183 7.51 -5.27 0.48
N PHE A 184 6.80 -5.90 -0.45
CA PHE A 184 7.38 -6.40 -1.69
C PHE A 184 7.91 -5.25 -2.56
N ASP A 185 7.19 -4.13 -2.60
CA ASP A 185 7.60 -2.94 -3.34
C ASP A 185 8.94 -2.37 -2.83
N TYR A 186 9.07 -2.07 -1.53
CA TYR A 186 10.33 -1.49 -1.05
C TYR A 186 11.50 -2.47 -1.10
N ILE A 187 11.25 -3.78 -0.94
CA ILE A 187 12.31 -4.79 -1.08
C ILE A 187 12.84 -4.82 -2.51
N GLN A 188 11.94 -4.82 -3.52
CA GLN A 188 12.35 -4.73 -4.92
C GLN A 188 13.10 -3.43 -5.22
N ALA A 189 12.65 -2.30 -4.66
CA ALA A 189 13.32 -1.01 -4.83
C ALA A 189 14.75 -1.01 -4.26
N VAL A 190 15.00 -1.76 -3.17
CA VAL A 190 16.34 -1.94 -2.59
C VAL A 190 17.20 -2.87 -3.45
N LEU A 191 16.65 -4.01 -3.86
CA LEU A 191 17.37 -5.05 -4.61
C LEU A 191 17.63 -4.68 -6.06
N GLY A 192 16.72 -3.91 -6.69
CA GLY A 192 16.75 -3.68 -8.14
C GLY A 192 16.52 -4.95 -8.97
N GLN A 193 15.87 -5.96 -8.40
CA GLN A 193 15.60 -7.25 -9.02
C GLN A 193 14.16 -7.67 -8.76
N THR A 194 13.58 -8.44 -9.69
CA THR A 194 12.26 -9.05 -9.55
C THR A 194 12.36 -10.55 -9.35
N PRO A 195 11.53 -11.17 -8.49
CA PRO A 195 11.51 -12.60 -8.32
C PRO A 195 10.85 -13.30 -9.50
N VAL A 196 11.15 -14.59 -9.70
CA VAL A 196 10.64 -15.42 -10.80
C VAL A 196 9.57 -16.41 -10.37
N SER A 197 9.50 -16.76 -9.08
CA SER A 197 8.47 -17.63 -8.53
C SER A 197 8.24 -17.40 -7.05
N VAL A 198 7.05 -17.80 -6.57
CA VAL A 198 6.63 -17.71 -5.18
C VAL A 198 5.95 -18.99 -4.71
N CYS A 199 6.21 -19.36 -3.43
CA CYS A 199 5.44 -20.34 -2.68
C CYS A 199 4.95 -19.67 -1.39
N ALA A 200 3.68 -19.85 -1.03
CA ALA A 200 3.10 -19.20 0.14
C ALA A 200 2.13 -20.08 0.91
N MET A 201 1.87 -19.68 2.16
CA MET A 201 0.87 -20.25 3.06
C MET A 201 0.12 -19.12 3.73
N THR A 202 -1.18 -19.31 3.93
CA THR A 202 -2.02 -18.44 4.75
C THR A 202 -2.73 -19.24 5.83
N SER A 203 -3.15 -18.55 6.88
CA SER A 203 -3.86 -19.17 8.00
C SER A 203 -4.87 -18.21 8.60
N LYS A 204 -5.98 -18.76 9.11
CA LYS A 204 -7.04 -18.05 9.83
C LYS A 204 -7.34 -18.80 11.13
N GLN A 205 -6.46 -18.65 12.12
CA GLN A 205 -6.52 -19.42 13.37
C GLN A 205 -7.01 -18.62 14.57
N ILE A 206 -6.87 -17.32 14.55
CA ILE A 206 -7.28 -16.40 15.63
C ILE A 206 -8.68 -15.86 15.34
N PHE A 207 -8.89 -15.27 14.16
CA PHE A 207 -10.19 -14.71 13.76
C PHE A 207 -11.00 -15.72 12.95
N LYS A 208 -11.27 -16.88 13.56
CA LYS A 208 -11.78 -18.12 12.92
C LYS A 208 -13.18 -18.03 12.29
N GLY A 209 -13.98 -17.02 12.60
CA GLY A 209 -15.35 -16.95 12.11
C GLY A 209 -16.31 -17.86 12.87
N ASN A 210 -16.34 -17.76 14.19
CA ASN A 210 -17.23 -18.53 15.08
C ASN A 210 -18.39 -17.71 15.66
N LYS A 211 -18.61 -16.50 15.16
CA LYS A 211 -19.74 -15.62 15.46
C LYS A 211 -20.54 -15.37 14.19
N SER A 212 -21.81 -15.04 14.32
CA SER A 212 -22.73 -14.85 13.19
C SER A 212 -22.28 -13.78 12.21
N ALA A 213 -22.56 -13.99 10.92
CA ALA A 213 -22.34 -13.01 9.86
C ALA A 213 -22.97 -11.65 10.19
N GLY A 214 -22.28 -10.55 9.87
CA GLY A 214 -22.76 -9.19 10.07
C GLY A 214 -22.80 -8.72 11.52
N LEU A 215 -22.42 -9.56 12.50
CA LEU A 215 -22.45 -9.18 13.92
C LEU A 215 -21.61 -7.92 14.15
N LYS A 216 -22.20 -6.94 14.83
CA LYS A 216 -21.49 -5.74 15.31
C LYS A 216 -21.07 -5.89 16.77
N CYS A 217 -19.98 -5.24 17.16
CA CYS A 217 -19.51 -5.29 18.54
C CYS A 217 -20.57 -4.77 19.53
N VAL A 218 -21.36 -3.78 19.16
CA VAL A 218 -22.41 -3.20 20.00
C VAL A 218 -23.52 -4.21 20.31
N ASP A 219 -23.80 -5.13 19.38
CA ASP A 219 -24.86 -6.14 19.48
C ASP A 219 -24.35 -7.48 20.06
N CYS A 220 -23.05 -7.58 20.37
CA CYS A 220 -22.41 -8.79 20.85
C CYS A 220 -22.58 -8.93 22.38
N GLU A 221 -23.03 -10.10 22.86
CA GLU A 221 -23.17 -10.39 24.29
C GLU A 221 -21.85 -10.28 25.06
N ASP A 222 -20.73 -10.62 24.39
CA ASP A 222 -19.39 -10.59 24.97
C ASP A 222 -18.70 -9.22 24.88
N ASN A 223 -19.37 -8.18 24.41
CA ASN A 223 -18.76 -6.90 24.05
C ASN A 223 -17.97 -6.21 25.18
N ARG A 224 -18.32 -6.50 26.45
CA ARG A 224 -17.67 -5.92 27.63
C ARG A 224 -16.39 -6.64 28.05
N ILE A 225 -16.24 -7.90 27.67
CA ILE A 225 -15.10 -8.75 28.04
C ILE A 225 -14.18 -9.09 26.87
N CYS A 226 -14.65 -8.88 25.64
CA CYS A 226 -13.90 -9.18 24.43
C CYS A 226 -12.73 -8.20 24.26
N LEU A 227 -11.52 -8.73 24.14
CA LEU A 227 -10.29 -7.94 23.95
C LEU A 227 -10.27 -7.16 22.63
N GLU A 228 -11.06 -7.59 21.63
CA GLU A 228 -11.18 -6.96 20.31
C GLU A 228 -12.42 -6.07 20.21
N SER A 229 -13.17 -5.87 21.29
CA SER A 229 -14.38 -5.03 21.26
C SER A 229 -14.06 -3.59 20.84
N THR A 230 -14.91 -3.02 19.99
CA THR A 230 -14.86 -1.60 19.62
C THR A 230 -15.73 -0.72 20.52
N VAL A 231 -16.52 -1.33 21.43
CA VAL A 231 -17.43 -0.60 22.31
C VAL A 231 -16.63 0.16 23.37
N GLY A 232 -16.81 1.49 23.41
CA GLY A 232 -16.13 2.37 24.37
C GLY A 232 -14.64 2.61 24.12
N THR A 233 -14.06 2.07 23.04
CA THR A 233 -12.62 2.23 22.77
C THR A 233 -12.32 3.09 21.53
N VAL A 234 -13.36 3.56 20.83
CA VAL A 234 -13.21 4.07 19.45
C VAL A 234 -13.99 5.37 19.28
N GLU A 235 -13.69 6.38 20.11
CA GLU A 235 -14.09 7.76 19.83
C GLU A 235 -13.32 8.29 18.62
N GLY A 236 -14.05 8.71 17.56
CA GLY A 236 -13.48 9.37 16.37
C GLY A 236 -12.97 8.43 15.27
N LEU A 237 -13.19 7.11 15.35
CA LEU A 237 -12.88 6.20 14.26
C LEU A 237 -13.95 6.20 13.17
N ASP A 238 -13.54 5.76 11.96
CA ASP A 238 -14.42 5.53 10.81
C ASP A 238 -15.69 4.80 11.26
N PRO A 239 -16.91 5.31 10.99
CA PRO A 239 -18.18 4.68 11.36
C PRO A 239 -18.32 3.23 10.88
N THR A 240 -17.53 2.83 9.88
CA THR A 240 -17.51 1.46 9.37
C THR A 240 -16.72 0.50 10.26
N TRP A 241 -15.96 0.99 11.24
CA TRP A 241 -15.17 0.15 12.16
C TRP A 241 -15.99 -0.31 13.36
N GLN A 242 -16.90 -1.25 13.15
CA GLN A 242 -17.88 -1.68 14.16
C GLN A 242 -18.17 -3.18 14.17
N TYR A 243 -17.70 -3.93 13.18
CA TYR A 243 -18.01 -5.34 13.03
C TYR A 243 -17.21 -6.23 13.98
N CYS A 244 -17.75 -7.43 14.26
CA CYS A 244 -17.04 -8.44 15.01
C CYS A 244 -15.94 -9.09 14.16
N CYS A 245 -14.70 -9.10 14.66
CA CYS A 245 -13.58 -9.75 13.97
C CYS A 245 -13.68 -11.29 13.96
N TYR A 246 -14.52 -11.86 14.83
CA TYR A 246 -14.78 -13.30 14.90
C TYR A 246 -16.01 -13.72 14.08
N ALA A 247 -16.63 -12.81 13.32
CA ALA A 247 -17.78 -13.15 12.50
C ALA A 247 -17.36 -14.00 11.29
N GLU A 248 -18.22 -14.94 10.89
CA GLU A 248 -17.96 -15.90 9.82
C GLU A 248 -17.78 -15.25 8.43
N ASP A 249 -18.33 -14.05 8.24
CA ASP A 249 -18.27 -13.28 7.00
C ASP A 249 -17.01 -12.38 6.88
N THR A 250 -15.97 -12.60 7.69
CA THR A 250 -14.65 -12.01 7.44
C THR A 250 -13.90 -12.90 6.45
N GLY A 251 -13.53 -12.37 5.27
CA GLY A 251 -12.81 -13.13 4.23
C GLY A 251 -11.32 -13.29 4.52
N ASN A 252 -10.72 -12.37 5.23
CA ASN A 252 -9.26 -12.25 5.37
C ASN A 252 -8.60 -13.36 6.21
N GLU A 253 -7.39 -13.74 5.80
CA GLU A 253 -6.43 -14.51 6.59
C GLU A 253 -5.89 -13.67 7.76
N ASP A 254 -5.51 -14.28 8.90
CA ASP A 254 -4.89 -13.57 10.03
C ASP A 254 -3.37 -13.68 10.09
N SER A 255 -2.77 -14.55 9.27
CA SER A 255 -1.34 -14.66 9.05
C SER A 255 -1.01 -15.24 7.67
N GLY A 256 0.18 -14.93 7.18
CA GLY A 256 0.69 -15.46 5.92
C GLY A 256 2.21 -15.45 5.86
N SER A 257 2.78 -16.40 5.12
CA SER A 257 4.21 -16.47 4.83
C SER A 257 4.43 -16.77 3.36
N ALA A 258 5.49 -16.22 2.78
CA ALA A 258 5.84 -16.44 1.38
C ALA A 258 7.35 -16.61 1.21
N LEU A 259 7.74 -17.47 0.26
CA LEU A 259 9.12 -17.68 -0.19
C LEU A 259 9.21 -17.30 -1.66
N PHE A 260 10.10 -16.38 -1.99
CA PHE A 260 10.34 -15.93 -3.35
C PHE A 260 11.70 -16.42 -3.83
N ARG A 261 11.79 -16.85 -5.09
CA ARG A 261 13.02 -17.19 -5.77
C ARG A 261 13.32 -16.13 -6.84
N TYR A 262 14.58 -15.75 -6.94
CA TYR A 262 15.11 -14.86 -7.97
C TYR A 262 15.92 -15.64 -9.01
N GLU A 263 16.12 -15.06 -10.18
CA GLU A 263 16.83 -15.73 -11.28
C GLU A 263 18.30 -16.06 -10.92
N SER A 264 18.91 -15.21 -10.10
CA SER A 264 20.29 -15.41 -9.59
C SER A 264 20.44 -16.62 -8.66
N GLY A 265 19.33 -17.23 -8.19
CA GLY A 265 19.31 -18.22 -7.13
C GLY A 265 19.10 -17.64 -5.72
N MET A 266 19.22 -16.30 -5.57
CA MET A 266 18.83 -15.64 -4.33
C MET A 266 17.38 -15.96 -3.96
N HIS A 267 17.07 -15.99 -2.69
CA HIS A 267 15.70 -16.19 -2.21
C HIS A 267 15.36 -15.25 -1.07
N MET A 268 14.05 -14.98 -0.94
CA MET A 268 13.49 -14.13 0.12
C MET A 268 12.44 -14.92 0.90
N SER A 269 12.47 -14.82 2.23
CA SER A 269 11.36 -15.19 3.11
C SER A 269 10.63 -13.95 3.60
N TYR A 270 9.30 -14.04 3.64
CA TYR A 270 8.42 -12.99 4.15
C TYR A 270 7.37 -13.59 5.08
N SER A 271 7.04 -12.90 6.17
CA SER A 271 5.92 -13.27 7.04
C SER A 271 5.13 -12.04 7.48
N GLN A 272 3.80 -12.20 7.57
CA GLN A 272 2.90 -11.19 8.10
C GLN A 272 1.89 -11.80 9.07
N ASN A 273 1.46 -11.01 10.07
CA ASN A 273 0.32 -11.37 10.91
C ASN A 273 -0.40 -10.14 11.42
N PHE A 274 -1.68 -10.31 11.81
CA PHE A 274 -2.60 -9.24 12.14
C PHE A 274 -3.15 -9.31 13.57
N PHE A 275 -2.75 -10.30 14.33
CA PHE A 275 -3.16 -10.51 15.74
C PHE A 275 -2.12 -10.06 16.76
N ILE A 276 -0.93 -9.70 16.34
CA ILE A 276 0.10 -9.10 17.20
C ILE A 276 -0.35 -7.74 17.73
N ARG A 277 0.10 -7.38 18.93
CA ARG A 277 -0.27 -6.11 19.58
C ARG A 277 0.93 -5.42 20.22
N LYS A 278 0.81 -4.09 20.37
CA LYS A 278 1.73 -3.25 21.16
C LYS A 278 3.21 -3.43 20.74
N GLY A 279 4.07 -3.65 21.72
CA GLY A 279 5.53 -3.75 21.57
C GLY A 279 6.03 -5.00 20.82
N ALA A 280 5.14 -5.93 20.42
CA ALA A 280 5.49 -7.03 19.54
C ALA A 280 5.40 -6.66 18.04
N ALA A 281 5.09 -5.40 17.74
CA ALA A 281 5.09 -4.88 16.36
C ALA A 281 6.51 -4.97 15.77
N ALA A 282 6.58 -5.36 14.49
CA ALA A 282 7.82 -5.33 13.72
C ALA A 282 7.47 -5.14 12.24
N ARG A 283 8.23 -4.31 11.54
CA ARG A 283 8.10 -4.17 10.09
C ARG A 283 9.42 -3.77 9.48
N GLY A 284 10.01 -4.63 8.69
CA GLY A 284 11.29 -4.36 8.06
C GLY A 284 11.86 -5.56 7.35
N ALA A 285 13.13 -5.48 7.01
CA ALA A 285 13.81 -6.54 6.30
C ALA A 285 15.30 -6.60 6.68
N ARG A 286 15.87 -7.78 6.47
CA ARG A 286 17.29 -8.07 6.64
C ARG A 286 17.83 -8.56 5.30
N PHE A 287 18.83 -7.85 4.78
CA PHE A 287 19.52 -8.19 3.52
C PHE A 287 20.91 -8.75 3.87
N MET A 288 21.16 -9.97 3.45
CA MET A 288 22.38 -10.72 3.79
C MET A 288 23.23 -10.96 2.57
N GLY A 289 24.43 -10.41 2.58
CA GLY A 289 25.48 -10.71 1.62
C GLY A 289 26.67 -11.38 2.30
N TYR A 290 27.67 -11.80 1.53
CA TYR A 290 28.84 -12.50 2.09
C TYR A 290 29.72 -11.60 2.97
N LYS A 291 29.78 -10.29 2.70
CA LYS A 291 30.63 -9.34 3.44
C LYS A 291 29.93 -8.76 4.68
N GLY A 292 28.60 -8.74 4.69
CA GLY A 292 27.84 -8.15 5.79
C GLY A 292 26.33 -8.38 5.66
N THR A 293 25.62 -7.96 6.70
CA THR A 293 24.15 -7.93 6.75
C THR A 293 23.71 -6.52 7.08
N VAL A 294 22.72 -5.99 6.37
CA VAL A 294 21.99 -4.78 6.77
C VAL A 294 20.58 -5.16 7.16
N ASP A 295 20.13 -4.72 8.33
CA ASP A 295 18.77 -4.88 8.80
C ASP A 295 18.17 -3.55 9.24
N PHE A 296 16.85 -3.43 9.12
CA PHE A 296 16.11 -2.27 9.54
C PHE A 296 14.71 -2.64 10.05
N ASP A 297 14.17 -1.78 10.90
CA ASP A 297 12.78 -1.86 11.35
C ASP A 297 12.15 -0.46 11.39
N PHE A 298 10.99 -0.32 10.76
CA PHE A 298 10.24 0.94 10.70
C PHE A 298 9.77 1.44 12.06
N TYR A 299 9.43 0.54 12.99
CA TYR A 299 8.93 0.94 14.31
C TYR A 299 10.03 1.44 15.23
N THR A 300 11.25 0.94 15.07
CA THR A 300 12.41 1.44 15.83
C THR A 300 13.09 2.62 15.16
N GLY A 301 12.91 2.79 13.82
CA GLY A 301 13.59 3.81 13.05
C GLY A 301 15.09 3.56 12.88
N GLN A 302 15.55 2.32 13.12
CA GLN A 302 16.97 1.97 13.10
C GLN A 302 17.36 1.19 11.84
N VAL A 303 18.57 1.48 11.34
CA VAL A 303 19.29 0.66 10.37
C VAL A 303 20.58 0.18 11.02
N LYS A 304 20.85 -1.13 10.97
CA LYS A 304 22.09 -1.74 11.49
C LYS A 304 22.85 -2.46 10.38
N VAL A 305 24.16 -2.26 10.34
CA VAL A 305 25.05 -2.95 9.40
C VAL A 305 26.06 -3.77 10.18
N HIS A 306 26.01 -5.07 10.03
CA HIS A 306 26.90 -6.02 10.66
C HIS A 306 27.91 -6.52 9.62
N MET A 307 29.20 -6.21 9.80
CA MET A 307 30.25 -6.72 8.93
C MET A 307 30.66 -8.14 9.38
N HIS A 308 30.70 -9.11 8.46
CA HIS A 308 30.90 -10.51 8.80
C HIS A 308 32.34 -10.89 9.14
N HIS A 309 33.30 -10.19 8.54
CA HIS A 309 34.71 -10.55 8.68
C HIS A 309 35.49 -9.59 9.59
N THR A 310 34.79 -8.69 10.28
CA THR A 310 35.35 -7.78 11.28
C THR A 310 34.36 -7.60 12.41
N ALA A 311 34.81 -7.20 13.61
CA ALA A 311 33.95 -6.91 14.75
C ALA A 311 33.25 -5.54 14.64
N ARG A 312 32.90 -5.13 13.40
CA ARG A 312 32.29 -3.81 13.13
C ARG A 312 30.78 -3.93 13.00
N VAL A 313 30.09 -3.13 13.81
CA VAL A 313 28.64 -2.88 13.70
C VAL A 313 28.43 -1.39 13.57
N GLU A 314 27.63 -0.97 12.60
CA GLU A 314 27.21 0.42 12.46
C GLU A 314 25.72 0.51 12.73
N THR A 315 25.30 1.51 13.49
CA THR A 315 23.89 1.78 13.77
C THR A 315 23.57 3.20 13.35
N TYR A 316 22.48 3.34 12.61
CA TYR A 316 21.93 4.62 12.18
C TYR A 316 20.54 4.75 12.79
N ASP A 317 20.34 5.80 13.60
CA ASP A 317 19.03 6.16 14.16
C ASP A 317 18.44 7.25 13.29
N LEU A 318 17.30 6.96 12.68
CA LEU A 318 16.61 7.87 11.80
C LEU A 318 15.33 8.35 12.47
N ALA A 319 15.10 9.67 12.45
CA ALA A 319 13.87 10.21 13.00
C ALA A 319 12.65 9.63 12.28
N ALA A 320 11.69 9.12 13.04
CA ALA A 320 10.39 8.74 12.51
C ALA A 320 9.72 9.99 11.94
N GLY A 321 9.55 10.03 10.61
CA GLY A 321 8.77 11.07 9.95
C GLY A 321 7.28 10.92 10.28
N SER A 322 6.50 12.00 10.08
CA SER A 322 5.04 11.92 10.08
C SER A 322 4.55 11.01 8.93
N ASN A 323 3.29 10.64 8.93
CA ASN A 323 2.60 9.88 7.87
C ASN A 323 3.51 8.99 6.99
N HIS A 324 3.42 7.67 7.18
CA HIS A 324 4.28 6.70 6.48
C HIS A 324 5.77 7.07 6.52
N PHE A 325 6.26 7.50 7.71
CA PHE A 325 7.67 7.82 7.93
C PHE A 325 8.22 8.90 6.97
N GLY A 326 7.37 9.87 6.58
CA GLY A 326 7.71 10.97 5.69
C GLY A 326 7.62 10.66 4.18
N GLY A 327 7.33 9.41 3.80
CA GLY A 327 7.27 9.00 2.40
C GLY A 327 6.12 9.64 1.62
N ASP A 328 4.98 9.94 2.27
CA ASP A 328 3.86 10.63 1.61
C ASP A 328 4.25 12.00 1.06
N ALA A 329 5.00 12.79 1.82
CA ALA A 329 5.47 14.10 1.39
C ALA A 329 6.44 14.01 0.20
N LYS A 330 7.31 12.98 0.16
CA LYS A 330 8.22 12.76 -0.99
C LYS A 330 7.47 12.36 -2.25
N LEU A 331 6.49 11.44 -2.16
CA LEU A 331 5.65 11.07 -3.31
C LEU A 331 4.80 12.25 -3.80
N ALA A 332 4.24 13.02 -2.89
CA ALA A 332 3.47 14.22 -3.23
C ALA A 332 4.31 15.23 -4.01
N ARG A 333 5.53 15.50 -3.55
CA ARG A 333 6.50 16.34 -4.28
C ARG A 333 6.83 15.75 -5.64
N ASN A 334 7.11 14.45 -5.72
CA ASN A 334 7.39 13.80 -7.00
C ASN A 334 6.21 13.94 -7.95
N PHE A 335 4.97 13.72 -7.49
CA PHE A 335 3.79 13.90 -8.35
C PHE A 335 3.66 15.33 -8.87
N THR A 336 3.92 16.36 -8.05
CA THR A 336 3.91 17.75 -8.52
C THR A 336 4.98 18.01 -9.59
N GLU A 337 6.18 17.46 -9.43
CA GLU A 337 7.25 17.58 -10.44
C GLU A 337 6.95 16.80 -11.71
N VAL A 338 6.30 15.63 -11.60
CA VAL A 338 5.80 14.84 -12.75
C VAL A 338 4.76 15.63 -13.54
N MET A 339 3.77 16.25 -12.88
CA MET A 339 2.78 17.12 -13.53
C MET A 339 3.44 18.31 -14.25
N LYS A 340 4.53 18.84 -13.69
CA LYS A 340 5.33 19.94 -14.30
C LYS A 340 6.27 19.46 -15.40
N LYS A 341 6.35 18.16 -15.67
CA LYS A 341 7.31 17.52 -16.58
C LYS A 341 8.78 17.77 -16.20
N LYS A 342 9.07 17.95 -14.89
CA LYS A 342 10.42 18.22 -14.36
C LYS A 342 11.12 16.97 -13.85
N ALA A 343 10.38 15.91 -13.56
CA ALA A 343 10.90 14.64 -13.06
C ALA A 343 10.09 13.45 -13.60
N SER A 344 10.72 12.28 -13.61
CA SER A 344 10.02 11.01 -13.80
C SER A 344 9.43 10.51 -12.49
N SER A 345 8.47 9.58 -12.57
CA SER A 345 7.93 8.90 -11.40
C SER A 345 9.01 8.08 -10.69
N ILE A 346 9.07 8.20 -9.36
CA ILE A 346 9.92 7.37 -8.48
C ILE A 346 9.19 6.15 -7.91
N SER A 347 7.91 6.00 -8.27
CA SER A 347 7.06 4.88 -7.92
C SER A 347 6.12 4.63 -9.09
N THR A 348 6.59 3.87 -10.07
CA THR A 348 5.95 3.71 -11.39
C THR A 348 4.75 2.77 -11.34
N LEU A 349 3.95 2.74 -12.41
CA LEU A 349 2.90 1.73 -12.52
C LEU A 349 3.47 0.33 -12.70
N ASP A 350 4.64 0.17 -13.33
CA ASP A 350 5.33 -1.13 -13.43
C ASP A 350 5.68 -1.69 -12.04
N ASP A 351 6.13 -0.83 -11.11
CA ASP A 351 6.34 -1.21 -9.70
C ASP A 351 5.03 -1.68 -9.06
N GLY A 352 3.92 -0.95 -9.31
CA GLY A 352 2.59 -1.28 -8.81
C GLY A 352 2.06 -2.60 -9.35
N LEU A 353 2.21 -2.81 -10.65
CA LEU A 353 1.80 -4.04 -11.34
C LEU A 353 2.58 -5.26 -10.82
N MET A 354 3.91 -5.13 -10.71
CA MET A 354 4.74 -6.24 -10.22
C MET A 354 4.44 -6.57 -8.76
N SER A 355 4.30 -5.57 -7.90
CA SER A 355 3.96 -5.79 -6.50
C SER A 355 2.59 -6.46 -6.33
N ALA A 356 1.59 -6.06 -7.12
CA ALA A 356 0.27 -6.69 -7.14
C ALA A 356 0.35 -8.14 -7.66
N LEU A 357 1.10 -8.40 -8.73
CA LEU A 357 1.34 -9.74 -9.26
C LEU A 357 1.95 -10.67 -8.19
N MET A 358 2.98 -10.20 -7.48
CA MET A 358 3.61 -10.96 -6.39
C MET A 358 2.60 -11.35 -5.30
N CYS A 359 1.73 -10.41 -4.91
CA CYS A 359 0.70 -10.66 -3.89
C CYS A 359 -0.35 -11.66 -4.37
N MET A 360 -0.87 -11.49 -5.59
CA MET A 360 -1.89 -12.38 -6.17
C MET A 360 -1.36 -13.79 -6.37
N LYS A 361 -0.12 -13.93 -6.86
CA LYS A 361 0.52 -15.24 -7.04
C LYS A 361 0.91 -15.89 -5.70
N ALA A 362 1.22 -15.10 -4.66
CA ALA A 362 1.36 -15.64 -3.30
C ALA A 362 0.03 -16.18 -2.76
N GLN A 363 -1.08 -15.47 -2.98
CA GLN A 363 -2.41 -15.93 -2.59
C GLN A 363 -2.82 -17.20 -3.36
N GLU A 364 -2.61 -17.22 -4.68
CA GLU A 364 -2.84 -18.41 -5.52
C GLU A 364 -2.01 -19.61 -5.03
N SER A 365 -0.73 -19.39 -4.70
CA SER A 365 0.14 -20.43 -4.13
C SER A 365 -0.38 -20.98 -2.81
N ALA A 366 -0.86 -20.10 -1.92
CA ALA A 366 -1.44 -20.52 -0.64
C ALA A 366 -2.72 -21.35 -0.81
N GLN A 367 -3.52 -21.06 -1.83
CA GLN A 367 -4.74 -21.79 -2.16
C GLN A 367 -4.45 -23.15 -2.82
N THR A 368 -3.47 -23.21 -3.72
CA THR A 368 -3.15 -24.41 -4.51
C THR A 368 -2.11 -25.32 -3.88
N GLY A 369 -1.34 -24.82 -2.90
CA GLY A 369 -0.21 -25.54 -2.29
C GLY A 369 0.97 -25.74 -3.23
N THR A 370 1.06 -24.97 -4.33
CA THR A 370 2.10 -25.11 -5.37
C THR A 370 2.87 -23.82 -5.58
N PHE A 371 4.11 -23.92 -6.10
CA PHE A 371 4.86 -22.76 -6.55
C PHE A 371 4.16 -22.12 -7.74
N GLN A 372 4.07 -20.78 -7.72
CA GLN A 372 3.52 -19.98 -8.80
C GLN A 372 4.61 -19.21 -9.55
N SER A 373 4.49 -19.13 -10.88
CA SER A 373 5.35 -18.31 -11.73
C SER A 373 4.98 -16.84 -11.60
N LEU A 374 5.98 -15.96 -11.61
CA LEU A 374 5.82 -14.50 -11.61
C LEU A 374 6.04 -13.91 -13.00
N LYS A 375 5.89 -14.71 -14.06
CA LYS A 375 5.89 -14.25 -15.44
C LYS A 375 4.50 -13.73 -15.81
N TRP A 376 4.48 -12.70 -16.65
CA TRP A 376 3.25 -12.27 -17.30
C TRP A 376 2.86 -13.30 -18.36
N GLU A 377 1.70 -13.91 -18.19
CA GLU A 377 1.13 -14.88 -19.15
C GLU A 377 0.07 -14.21 -20.04
#